data_2588dfaf07cbcb65bb28f1182a1aad68
#
_entry.id   2588dfaf07cbcb65bb28f1182a1aad68
#
_cell.length_a   1.000
_cell.length_b   1.000
_cell.length_c   1.000
_cell.angle_alpha   90.00
_cell.angle_beta   90.00
_cell.angle_gamma   90.00
#
_symmetry.space_group_name_H-M   'P 1'
#
loop_
_entity.id
_entity.type
_entity.pdbx_description
1 polymer ?
#
loop_
_entity_poly.entity_id
_entity_poly.type
_entity_poly.pdbx_seq_one_letter_code
_entity_poly.pdbx_strand_id
1 'polypeptide(L)'
;EPHPVVTRAQAANCEIIGETELLSRAGTGAAFISVTGTNGKSTTTALIGHILDQAGRSVRTGGNLGVPSVALDEPGPGGYYVLEISSYQLELVSTLVFDIAVLLNISPDHTDRHGGLKGYMSAKERVFAGQGASHTAVIGIDDAHSRGLFENLKASGDALTIPVSGADRAAGGVYVENGWLVNDIEGREERVMEMAPAPALPGSHNAQNAAAAFAATRAVGLAMPQIRDGIHSFPGLPHRQEPVARINGVAFINDSKATNAAATARALYCYDHIIWIAGGQAKEGGIESLTPYFGRIRHAFLIGEAADAFSRTLQGKVDATLCDDLEGAFAGAYEMATVQAADEPEASGKASDAPVVLFSPACASFDQWRDFEARGDAFRALVHKRAGIDVNLADGPAPGPGSKETTP
;
A
#
# COMPACT_ATOMS: atom_id res chain seq x y z
N GLU A 1 13.90 -22.71 13.69
CA GLU A 1 15.34 -23.04 13.47
C GLU A 1 15.79 -22.43 12.13
N PRO A 2 17.05 -21.94 12.03
CA PRO A 2 17.56 -21.44 10.76
C PRO A 2 17.66 -22.56 9.71
N HIS A 3 17.45 -22.21 8.45
CA HIS A 3 17.56 -23.16 7.35
C HIS A 3 18.95 -23.83 7.33
N PRO A 4 19.11 -25.14 7.07
CA PRO A 4 20.40 -25.83 7.12
C PRO A 4 21.53 -25.19 6.30
N VAL A 5 21.19 -24.53 5.18
CA VAL A 5 22.14 -23.76 4.36
C VAL A 5 22.73 -22.59 5.14
N VAL A 6 21.90 -21.85 5.90
CA VAL A 6 22.33 -20.71 6.73
C VAL A 6 23.29 -21.20 7.81
N THR A 7 22.95 -22.28 8.50
CA THR A 7 23.81 -22.87 9.54
C THR A 7 25.18 -23.30 8.97
N ARG A 8 25.20 -23.90 7.78
CA ARG A 8 26.45 -24.29 7.11
C ARG A 8 27.28 -23.09 6.68
N ALA A 9 26.64 -22.04 6.13
CA ALA A 9 27.31 -20.82 5.73
C ALA A 9 27.97 -20.12 6.94
N GLN A 10 27.26 -20.03 8.07
CA GLN A 10 27.78 -19.49 9.32
C GLN A 10 28.96 -20.31 9.85
N ALA A 11 28.88 -21.65 9.83
CA ALA A 11 29.96 -22.53 10.26
C ALA A 11 31.21 -22.40 9.36
N ALA A 12 31.01 -22.01 8.09
CA ALA A 12 32.09 -21.79 7.12
C ALA A 12 32.59 -20.31 7.10
N ASN A 13 32.12 -19.46 8.01
CA ASN A 13 32.37 -18.01 8.02
C ASN A 13 32.03 -17.32 6.68
N CYS A 14 31.04 -17.83 5.95
CA CYS A 14 30.53 -17.16 4.76
C CYS A 14 29.62 -15.99 5.18
N GLU A 15 29.78 -14.88 4.50
CA GLU A 15 28.86 -13.74 4.66
C GLU A 15 27.46 -14.13 4.16
N ILE A 16 26.42 -13.75 4.90
CA ILE A 16 25.03 -13.98 4.53
C ILE A 16 24.41 -12.60 4.27
N ILE A 17 24.09 -12.36 2.99
CA ILE A 17 23.51 -11.09 2.54
C ILE A 17 22.21 -11.34 1.79
N GLY A 18 21.34 -10.30 1.78
CA GLY A 18 20.12 -10.29 1.00
C GLY A 18 20.33 -9.70 -0.40
N GLU A 19 19.28 -9.82 -1.22
CA GLU A 19 19.25 -9.29 -2.58
C GLU A 19 19.48 -7.76 -2.64
N THR A 20 18.96 -7.01 -1.66
CA THR A 20 19.11 -5.56 -1.59
C THR A 20 20.58 -5.15 -1.32
N GLU A 21 21.27 -5.88 -0.46
CA GLU A 21 22.70 -5.70 -0.23
C GLU A 21 23.50 -6.04 -1.50
N LEU A 22 23.13 -7.10 -2.21
CA LEU A 22 23.78 -7.48 -3.46
C LEU A 22 23.61 -6.40 -4.54
N LEU A 23 22.40 -5.85 -4.70
CA LEU A 23 22.14 -4.72 -5.62
C LEU A 23 23.03 -3.52 -5.29
N SER A 24 23.14 -3.15 -4.01
CA SER A 24 23.99 -2.04 -3.57
C SER A 24 25.46 -2.26 -3.96
N ARG A 25 25.97 -3.47 -3.79
CA ARG A 25 27.37 -3.82 -4.12
C ARG A 25 27.67 -3.83 -5.63
N ALA A 26 26.65 -3.82 -6.49
CA ALA A 26 26.82 -3.66 -7.92
C ALA A 26 27.33 -2.27 -8.32
N GLY A 27 27.22 -1.26 -7.44
CA GLY A 27 27.88 0.05 -7.60
C GLY A 27 27.29 0.89 -8.73
N THR A 28 25.98 0.95 -8.86
CA THR A 28 25.26 1.63 -9.96
C THR A 28 25.35 3.16 -9.97
N GLY A 29 25.82 3.79 -8.88
CA GLY A 29 25.86 5.24 -8.72
C GLY A 29 24.49 5.91 -8.60
N ALA A 30 23.45 5.12 -8.37
CA ALA A 30 22.10 5.58 -8.08
C ALA A 30 21.88 5.75 -6.58
N ALA A 31 20.98 6.65 -6.19
CA ALA A 31 20.57 6.82 -4.81
C ALA A 31 19.50 5.78 -4.39
N PHE A 32 19.52 5.39 -3.13
CA PHE A 32 18.59 4.38 -2.56
C PHE A 32 17.58 5.04 -1.62
N ILE A 33 16.31 4.95 -1.97
CA ILE A 33 15.19 5.35 -1.13
C ILE A 33 14.53 4.06 -0.63
N SER A 34 14.49 3.84 0.68
CA SER A 34 13.86 2.67 1.28
C SER A 34 12.56 3.02 1.97
N VAL A 35 11.58 2.12 1.90
CA VAL A 35 10.31 2.24 2.62
C VAL A 35 10.05 0.97 3.42
N THR A 36 9.93 1.11 4.73
CA THR A 36 9.54 0.05 5.64
C THR A 36 8.41 0.49 6.57
N GLY A 37 7.92 -0.41 7.38
CA GLY A 37 6.82 -0.23 8.33
C GLY A 37 5.99 -1.49 8.46
N THR A 38 5.05 -1.53 9.36
CA THR A 38 4.09 -2.64 9.40
C THR A 38 3.10 -2.49 8.24
N ASN A 39 2.57 -1.30 8.04
CA ASN A 39 1.52 -0.99 7.07
C ASN A 39 1.93 0.17 6.15
N GLY A 40 1.30 0.25 4.96
CA GLY A 40 1.50 1.38 4.03
C GLY A 40 2.70 1.27 3.09
N LYS A 41 3.63 0.34 3.33
CA LYS A 41 4.88 0.18 2.55
C LYS A 41 4.67 0.25 1.04
N SER A 42 3.89 -0.67 0.50
CA SER A 42 3.70 -0.80 -0.96
C SER A 42 3.11 0.48 -1.58
N THR A 43 2.09 1.07 -0.92
CA THR A 43 1.48 2.31 -1.39
C THR A 43 2.47 3.46 -1.39
N THR A 44 3.23 3.63 -0.30
CA THR A 44 4.24 4.70 -0.19
C THR A 44 5.39 4.50 -1.18
N THR A 45 5.88 3.27 -1.34
CA THR A 45 6.94 2.94 -2.32
C THR A 45 6.49 3.27 -3.74
N ALA A 46 5.29 2.81 -4.13
CA ALA A 46 4.75 3.09 -5.46
C ALA A 46 4.46 4.59 -5.66
N LEU A 47 3.95 5.27 -4.63
CA LEU A 47 3.67 6.72 -4.70
C LEU A 47 4.96 7.54 -4.87
N ILE A 48 6.02 7.24 -4.11
CA ILE A 48 7.33 7.89 -4.28
C ILE A 48 7.86 7.65 -5.70
N GLY A 49 7.82 6.39 -6.17
CA GLY A 49 8.25 6.03 -7.52
C GLY A 49 7.47 6.80 -8.59
N HIS A 50 6.14 6.87 -8.46
CA HIS A 50 5.27 7.60 -9.38
C HIS A 50 5.58 9.11 -9.38
N ILE A 51 5.73 9.74 -8.21
CA ILE A 51 6.06 11.17 -8.12
C ILE A 51 7.39 11.48 -8.81
N LEU A 52 8.42 10.64 -8.59
CA LEU A 52 9.73 10.81 -9.23
C LEU A 52 9.66 10.64 -10.74
N ASP A 53 8.94 9.63 -11.23
CA ASP A 53 8.74 9.36 -12.65
C ASP A 53 8.01 10.53 -13.33
N GLN A 54 6.90 11.00 -12.77
CA GLN A 54 6.15 12.15 -13.25
C GLN A 54 6.98 13.45 -13.24
N ALA A 55 7.93 13.57 -12.32
CA ALA A 55 8.89 14.68 -12.30
C ALA A 55 10.07 14.49 -13.26
N GLY A 56 10.07 13.45 -14.10
CA GLY A 56 11.08 13.17 -15.11
C GLY A 56 12.40 12.63 -14.52
N ARG A 57 12.37 12.05 -13.31
CA ARG A 57 13.54 11.40 -12.71
C ARG A 57 13.64 9.96 -13.19
N SER A 58 14.88 9.50 -13.46
CA SER A 58 15.12 8.09 -13.71
C SER A 58 14.92 7.30 -12.41
N VAL A 59 13.95 6.41 -12.36
CA VAL A 59 13.58 5.68 -11.16
C VAL A 59 13.29 4.22 -11.47
N ARG A 60 13.64 3.33 -10.53
CA ARG A 60 13.25 1.92 -10.52
C ARG A 60 12.62 1.60 -9.17
N THR A 61 11.42 1.04 -9.21
CA THR A 61 10.62 0.73 -8.02
C THR A 61 10.47 -0.78 -7.88
N GLY A 62 10.75 -1.33 -6.69
CA GLY A 62 10.68 -2.77 -6.45
C GLY A 62 11.02 -3.18 -5.03
N GLY A 63 11.67 -4.33 -4.88
CA GLY A 63 12.04 -4.94 -3.60
C GLY A 63 11.03 -5.98 -3.13
N ASN A 64 10.44 -5.80 -1.96
CA ASN A 64 9.36 -6.65 -1.44
C ASN A 64 8.01 -6.41 -2.16
N LEU A 65 7.98 -5.47 -3.07
CA LEU A 65 6.86 -5.13 -3.96
C LEU A 65 7.26 -5.38 -5.41
N GLY A 66 6.48 -6.18 -6.14
CA GLY A 66 6.64 -6.38 -7.58
C GLY A 66 7.99 -7.01 -7.95
N VAL A 67 8.86 -6.26 -8.62
CA VAL A 67 10.15 -6.77 -9.11
C VAL A 67 11.16 -6.87 -7.96
N PRO A 68 11.79 -8.04 -7.72
CA PRO A 68 12.84 -8.19 -6.72
C PRO A 68 14.01 -7.22 -6.97
N SER A 69 14.67 -6.77 -5.89
CA SER A 69 15.72 -5.74 -5.98
C SER A 69 16.81 -6.07 -7.03
N VAL A 70 17.27 -7.32 -7.07
CA VAL A 70 18.34 -7.76 -8.00
C VAL A 70 17.91 -7.89 -9.46
N ALA A 71 16.62 -7.87 -9.73
CA ALA A 71 16.06 -7.94 -11.09
C ALA A 71 15.68 -6.56 -11.65
N LEU A 72 15.91 -5.50 -10.87
CA LEU A 72 15.67 -4.13 -11.33
C LEU A 72 16.79 -3.69 -12.28
N ASP A 73 16.40 -3.08 -13.40
CA ASP A 73 17.33 -2.40 -14.30
C ASP A 73 18.04 -1.24 -13.59
N GLU A 74 19.23 -0.87 -14.07
CA GLU A 74 19.91 0.31 -13.56
C GLU A 74 19.18 1.60 -13.95
N PRO A 75 18.87 2.49 -12.99
CA PRO A 75 18.34 3.81 -13.33
C PRO A 75 19.42 4.77 -13.88
N GLY A 76 20.69 4.35 -13.83
CA GLY A 76 21.83 5.17 -14.23
C GLY A 76 22.27 6.18 -13.16
N PRO A 77 23.42 6.86 -13.42
CA PRO A 77 23.96 7.84 -12.49
C PRO A 77 22.98 8.99 -12.20
N GLY A 78 22.77 9.29 -10.91
CA GLY A 78 21.80 10.30 -10.46
C GLY A 78 20.34 9.87 -10.54
N GLY A 79 20.07 8.60 -10.88
CA GLY A 79 18.77 7.97 -10.77
C GLY A 79 18.50 7.43 -9.36
N TYR A 80 17.34 6.81 -9.18
CA TYR A 80 16.84 6.38 -7.87
C TYR A 80 16.34 4.95 -7.91
N TYR A 81 16.72 4.16 -6.89
CA TYR A 81 16.01 2.96 -6.52
C TYR A 81 15.02 3.30 -5.39
N VAL A 82 13.74 2.99 -5.56
CA VAL A 82 12.73 3.12 -4.52
C VAL A 82 12.30 1.72 -4.12
N LEU A 83 12.72 1.29 -2.94
CA LEU A 83 12.62 -0.10 -2.52
C LEU A 83 11.68 -0.27 -1.34
N GLU A 84 10.65 -1.12 -1.50
CA GLU A 84 9.93 -1.67 -0.36
C GLU A 84 10.82 -2.69 0.33
N ILE A 85 11.04 -2.55 1.65
CA ILE A 85 11.88 -3.46 2.42
C ILE A 85 11.14 -4.00 3.63
N SER A 86 11.10 -5.34 3.75
CA SER A 86 10.57 -6.04 4.90
C SER A 86 11.58 -6.08 6.05
N SER A 87 11.11 -6.40 7.27
CA SER A 87 12.01 -6.62 8.42
C SER A 87 12.98 -7.77 8.21
N TYR A 88 12.58 -8.80 7.45
CA TYR A 88 13.45 -9.94 7.09
C TYR A 88 14.61 -9.52 6.18
N GLN A 89 14.32 -8.67 5.18
CA GLN A 89 15.34 -8.18 4.25
C GLN A 89 16.31 -7.23 4.95
N LEU A 90 15.81 -6.37 5.88
CA LEU A 90 16.66 -5.47 6.67
C LEU A 90 17.67 -6.23 7.56
N GLU A 91 17.36 -7.43 8.04
CA GLU A 91 18.32 -8.27 8.77
C GLU A 91 19.54 -8.67 7.91
N LEU A 92 19.38 -8.68 6.59
CA LEU A 92 20.38 -9.10 5.60
C LEU A 92 21.03 -7.93 4.86
N VAL A 93 20.78 -6.70 5.29
CA VAL A 93 21.49 -5.49 4.85
C VAL A 93 22.65 -5.24 5.83
N SER A 94 23.87 -5.10 5.33
CA SER A 94 25.08 -4.97 6.16
C SER A 94 25.84 -3.68 5.90
N THR A 95 26.07 -3.31 4.64
CA THR A 95 26.91 -2.13 4.27
C THR A 95 26.12 -1.05 3.55
N LEU A 96 24.95 -1.37 2.97
CA LEU A 96 24.11 -0.38 2.32
C LEU A 96 23.59 0.64 3.33
N VAL A 97 23.85 1.91 3.05
CA VAL A 97 23.23 3.07 3.71
C VAL A 97 22.20 3.65 2.75
N PHE A 98 20.98 3.82 3.21
CA PHE A 98 19.92 4.43 2.41
C PHE A 98 20.05 5.95 2.43
N ASP A 99 20.08 6.59 1.26
CA ASP A 99 20.12 8.06 1.15
C ASP A 99 18.88 8.68 1.80
N ILE A 100 17.71 8.06 1.58
CA ILE A 100 16.45 8.42 2.22
C ILE A 100 15.81 7.14 2.76
N ALA A 101 15.60 7.08 4.07
CA ALA A 101 14.96 5.96 4.73
C ALA A 101 13.59 6.38 5.30
N VAL A 102 12.55 5.62 4.97
CA VAL A 102 11.17 5.87 5.42
C VAL A 102 10.71 4.73 6.31
N LEU A 103 10.35 5.04 7.56
CA LEU A 103 9.64 4.13 8.45
C LEU A 103 8.25 4.70 8.73
N LEU A 104 7.20 4.00 8.28
CA LEU A 104 5.82 4.51 8.38
C LEU A 104 5.21 4.32 9.76
N ASN A 105 5.21 3.09 10.26
CA ASN A 105 4.57 2.72 11.52
C ASN A 105 5.05 1.37 12.02
N ILE A 106 4.87 1.14 13.32
CA ILE A 106 5.17 -0.14 13.98
C ILE A 106 3.95 -0.59 14.77
N SER A 107 3.42 -1.76 14.42
CA SER A 107 2.43 -2.49 15.21
C SER A 107 2.83 -3.96 15.29
N PRO A 108 2.37 -4.73 16.28
CA PRO A 108 2.74 -6.14 16.42
C PRO A 108 2.47 -6.93 15.14
N ASP A 109 3.53 -7.51 14.58
CA ASP A 109 3.52 -8.35 13.39
C ASP A 109 4.79 -9.21 13.39
N HIS A 110 4.75 -10.41 12.84
CA HIS A 110 5.91 -11.31 12.73
C HIS A 110 6.70 -11.51 14.04
N THR A 111 6.03 -11.40 15.20
CA THR A 111 6.66 -11.45 16.52
C THR A 111 7.33 -12.80 16.79
N ASP A 112 6.78 -13.90 16.29
CA ASP A 112 7.35 -15.24 16.42
C ASP A 112 8.73 -15.34 15.77
N ARG A 113 8.91 -14.69 14.60
CA ARG A 113 10.17 -14.70 13.87
C ARG A 113 11.26 -13.87 14.52
N HIS A 114 10.90 -12.72 15.10
CA HIS A 114 11.84 -11.76 15.66
C HIS A 114 12.05 -11.89 17.17
N GLY A 115 11.47 -12.92 17.83
CA GLY A 115 11.57 -13.09 19.26
C GLY A 115 10.81 -12.01 20.07
N GLY A 116 9.68 -11.56 19.54
CA GLY A 116 8.80 -10.55 20.14
C GLY A 116 8.84 -9.20 19.45
N LEU A 117 7.98 -8.29 19.92
CA LEU A 117 7.84 -6.94 19.34
C LEU A 117 9.16 -6.15 19.35
N LYS A 118 9.96 -6.26 20.42
CA LYS A 118 11.25 -5.58 20.54
C LYS A 118 12.23 -5.98 19.43
N GLY A 119 12.32 -7.27 19.12
CA GLY A 119 13.16 -7.76 18.02
C GLY A 119 12.66 -7.28 16.66
N TYR A 120 11.33 -7.25 16.45
CA TYR A 120 10.73 -6.70 15.25
C TYR A 120 11.03 -5.20 15.06
N MET A 121 10.94 -4.40 16.14
CA MET A 121 11.33 -2.99 16.14
C MET A 121 12.80 -2.82 15.75
N SER A 122 13.70 -3.55 16.42
CA SER A 122 15.14 -3.50 16.15
C SER A 122 15.47 -3.90 14.70
N ALA A 123 14.77 -4.88 14.13
CA ALA A 123 14.94 -5.25 12.73
C ALA A 123 14.56 -4.11 11.78
N LYS A 124 13.47 -3.38 12.06
CA LYS A 124 13.05 -2.23 11.24
C LYS A 124 13.93 -1.01 11.41
N GLU A 125 14.41 -0.74 12.62
CA GLU A 125 15.32 0.37 12.94
C GLU A 125 16.62 0.32 12.12
N ARG A 126 17.03 -0.87 11.68
CA ARG A 126 18.20 -1.05 10.79
C ARG A 126 18.10 -0.25 9.48
N VAL A 127 16.90 0.16 9.06
CA VAL A 127 16.72 1.02 7.87
C VAL A 127 17.49 2.34 7.96
N PHE A 128 17.78 2.81 9.17
CA PHE A 128 18.54 4.04 9.44
C PHE A 128 20.02 3.81 9.75
N ALA A 129 20.46 2.55 9.71
CA ALA A 129 21.85 2.21 10.04
C ALA A 129 22.84 2.91 9.11
N GLY A 130 23.86 3.55 9.69
CA GLY A 130 24.90 4.25 8.96
C GLY A 130 24.53 5.62 8.38
N GLN A 131 23.27 6.06 8.53
CA GLN A 131 22.90 7.41 8.09
C GLN A 131 23.68 8.49 8.86
N GLY A 132 24.07 9.54 8.14
CA GLY A 132 24.77 10.72 8.65
C GLY A 132 24.19 12.00 8.02
N ALA A 133 24.88 13.12 8.15
CA ALA A 133 24.39 14.47 7.82
C ALA A 133 23.90 14.66 6.36
N SER A 134 24.33 13.81 5.42
CA SER A 134 23.86 13.85 4.02
C SER A 134 22.63 13.01 3.75
N HIS A 135 22.12 12.30 4.75
CA HIS A 135 21.02 11.36 4.61
C HIS A 135 19.73 11.91 5.28
N THR A 136 18.59 11.34 4.92
CA THR A 136 17.30 11.75 5.47
C THR A 136 16.54 10.55 6.04
N ALA A 137 16.10 10.69 7.29
CA ALA A 137 15.19 9.76 7.98
C ALA A 137 13.77 10.35 8.00
N VAL A 138 12.82 9.71 7.34
CA VAL A 138 11.39 10.07 7.36
C VAL A 138 10.66 9.09 8.26
N ILE A 139 10.00 9.57 9.31
CA ILE A 139 9.44 8.69 10.33
C ILE A 139 8.00 9.07 10.66
N GLY A 140 7.10 8.08 10.54
CA GLY A 140 5.72 8.21 11.00
C GLY A 140 5.64 8.32 12.52
N ILE A 141 4.79 9.21 13.03
CA ILE A 141 4.66 9.45 14.47
C ILE A 141 3.24 9.16 15.01
N ASP A 142 2.43 8.43 14.25
CA ASP A 142 1.05 8.12 14.62
C ASP A 142 0.93 6.99 15.66
N ASP A 143 1.98 6.20 15.87
CA ASP A 143 2.07 5.19 16.90
C ASP A 143 3.21 5.47 17.89
N ALA A 144 3.08 4.95 19.12
CA ALA A 144 4.02 5.23 20.21
C ALA A 144 5.44 4.68 19.94
N HIS A 145 5.57 3.59 19.21
CA HIS A 145 6.86 2.94 18.95
C HIS A 145 7.67 3.74 17.92
N SER A 146 7.05 4.10 16.81
CA SER A 146 7.68 4.93 15.79
C SER A 146 7.99 6.33 16.30
N ARG A 147 7.09 6.92 17.11
CA ARG A 147 7.30 8.22 17.77
C ARG A 147 8.53 8.19 18.71
N GLY A 148 8.67 7.13 19.51
CA GLY A 148 9.85 6.95 20.38
C GLY A 148 11.15 6.83 19.57
N LEU A 149 11.12 6.14 18.45
CA LEU A 149 12.26 6.04 17.54
C LEU A 149 12.60 7.40 16.91
N PHE A 150 11.60 8.17 16.48
CA PHE A 150 11.79 9.54 15.97
C PHE A 150 12.51 10.42 16.99
N GLU A 151 12.07 10.43 18.27
CA GLU A 151 12.71 11.24 19.31
C GLU A 151 14.17 10.83 19.54
N ASN A 152 14.47 9.53 19.51
CA ASN A 152 15.83 9.04 19.66
C ASN A 152 16.74 9.47 18.51
N LEU A 153 16.29 9.31 17.26
CA LEU A 153 17.07 9.69 16.08
C LEU A 153 17.25 11.21 15.97
N LYS A 154 16.22 11.98 16.31
CA LYS A 154 16.31 13.43 16.38
C LYS A 154 17.31 13.90 17.44
N ALA A 155 17.36 13.23 18.59
CA ALA A 155 18.30 13.56 19.66
C ALA A 155 19.76 13.21 19.31
N SER A 156 20.00 12.16 18.50
CA SER A 156 21.35 11.84 18.00
C SER A 156 21.87 12.90 17.04
N GLY A 157 21.02 13.48 16.23
CA GLY A 157 21.37 14.55 15.28
C GLY A 157 22.24 14.09 14.11
N ASP A 158 22.36 12.77 13.87
CA ASP A 158 23.24 12.22 12.84
C ASP A 158 22.73 12.51 11.43
N ALA A 159 21.41 12.36 11.20
CA ALA A 159 20.74 12.59 9.92
C ALA A 159 19.64 13.64 10.03
N LEU A 160 19.22 14.23 8.90
CA LEU A 160 18.00 15.05 8.85
C LEU A 160 16.79 14.15 9.16
N THR A 161 16.10 14.42 10.27
CA THR A 161 14.97 13.61 10.70
C THR A 161 13.65 14.38 10.51
N ILE A 162 12.76 13.87 9.66
CA ILE A 162 11.48 14.49 9.28
C ILE A 162 10.32 13.64 9.84
N PRO A 163 9.54 14.16 10.81
CA PRO A 163 8.34 13.46 11.28
C PRO A 163 7.20 13.57 10.27
N VAL A 164 6.41 12.50 10.13
CA VAL A 164 5.21 12.51 9.28
C VAL A 164 4.01 11.93 10.01
N SER A 165 2.82 12.50 9.76
CA SER A 165 1.59 12.06 10.42
C SER A 165 0.38 12.15 9.49
N GLY A 166 -0.52 11.17 9.62
CA GLY A 166 -1.84 11.19 8.98
C GLY A 166 -2.97 11.61 9.94
N ALA A 167 -2.67 11.74 11.23
CA ALA A 167 -3.67 11.95 12.29
C ALA A 167 -3.41 13.20 13.12
N ASP A 168 -2.15 13.51 13.41
CA ASP A 168 -1.73 14.59 14.32
C ASP A 168 -0.83 15.60 13.60
N ARG A 169 -0.70 16.78 14.20
CA ARG A 169 0.28 17.77 13.75
C ARG A 169 1.71 17.27 14.01
N ALA A 170 2.57 17.36 13.00
CA ALA A 170 3.99 16.99 13.06
C ALA A 170 4.86 18.21 12.85
N ALA A 171 5.21 18.90 13.94
CA ALA A 171 6.04 20.11 13.90
C ALA A 171 7.44 19.82 13.32
N GLY A 172 7.86 20.62 12.33
CA GLY A 172 9.10 20.41 11.59
C GLY A 172 9.03 19.28 10.57
N GLY A 173 7.84 18.84 10.18
CA GLY A 173 7.63 17.72 9.28
C GLY A 173 6.47 17.91 8.30
N VAL A 174 5.79 16.80 7.97
CA VAL A 174 4.66 16.79 7.04
C VAL A 174 3.48 16.04 7.65
N TYR A 175 2.29 16.62 7.58
CA TYR A 175 1.11 16.02 8.19
C TYR A 175 -0.19 16.37 7.46
N VAL A 176 -1.27 15.68 7.82
CA VAL A 176 -2.60 16.01 7.31
C VAL A 176 -3.45 16.58 8.44
N GLU A 177 -3.94 17.80 8.24
CA GLU A 177 -4.83 18.48 9.18
C GLU A 177 -6.06 19.02 8.44
N ASN A 178 -7.25 18.69 8.96
CA ASN A 178 -8.54 19.12 8.36
C ASN A 178 -8.64 18.81 6.85
N GLY A 179 -8.11 17.67 6.43
CA GLY A 179 -8.12 17.23 5.04
C GLY A 179 -7.05 17.89 4.14
N TRP A 180 -6.18 18.74 4.69
CA TRP A 180 -5.07 19.36 3.98
C TRP A 180 -3.75 18.67 4.29
N LEU A 181 -2.98 18.33 3.28
CA LEU A 181 -1.55 18.02 3.41
C LEU A 181 -0.80 19.33 3.70
N VAL A 182 -0.05 19.35 4.80
CA VAL A 182 0.68 20.53 5.30
C VAL A 182 2.18 20.19 5.36
N ASN A 183 2.99 21.06 4.80
CA ASN A 183 4.45 21.02 4.91
C ASN A 183 4.91 22.03 5.98
N ASP A 184 5.69 21.56 6.97
CA ASP A 184 6.32 22.37 8.02
C ASP A 184 7.81 22.04 8.18
N ILE A 185 8.43 21.39 7.19
CA ILE A 185 9.82 20.92 7.26
C ILE A 185 10.80 22.07 7.60
N GLU A 186 10.55 23.25 7.08
CA GLU A 186 11.37 24.44 7.30
C GLU A 186 10.88 25.30 8.49
N GLY A 187 9.97 24.80 9.32
CA GLY A 187 9.37 25.53 10.44
C GLY A 187 8.40 26.63 10.01
N ARG A 188 7.93 26.59 8.78
CA ARG A 188 6.90 27.45 8.22
C ARG A 188 5.81 26.60 7.58
N GLU A 189 4.66 26.58 8.20
CA GLU A 189 3.50 25.82 7.69
C GLU A 189 3.02 26.35 6.35
N GLU A 190 2.92 25.43 5.40
CA GLU A 190 2.38 25.69 4.07
C GLU A 190 1.40 24.58 3.68
N ARG A 191 0.17 24.98 3.33
CA ARG A 191 -0.82 24.06 2.77
C ARG A 191 -0.41 23.66 1.36
N VAL A 192 -0.20 22.36 1.13
CA VAL A 192 0.23 21.82 -0.16
C VAL A 192 -0.95 21.52 -1.06
N MET A 193 -1.92 20.74 -0.56
CA MET A 193 -3.10 20.30 -1.32
C MET A 193 -4.20 19.77 -0.38
N GLU A 194 -5.43 19.76 -0.87
CA GLU A 194 -6.49 18.96 -0.26
C GLU A 194 -6.30 17.48 -0.60
N MET A 195 -6.56 16.59 0.37
CA MET A 195 -6.43 15.14 0.17
C MET A 195 -7.66 14.53 -0.53
N ALA A 196 -8.83 15.13 -0.38
CA ALA A 196 -10.07 14.63 -0.97
C ALA A 196 -10.03 14.40 -2.50
N PRO A 197 -9.32 15.24 -3.30
CA PRO A 197 -9.17 15.01 -4.75
C PRO A 197 -8.18 13.90 -5.13
N ALA A 198 -7.58 13.17 -4.17
CA ALA A 198 -6.68 12.05 -4.45
C ALA A 198 -7.44 10.69 -4.31
N PRO A 199 -8.19 10.23 -5.34
CA PRO A 199 -9.15 9.12 -5.21
C PRO A 199 -8.48 7.77 -4.94
N ALA A 200 -7.20 7.63 -5.29
CA ALA A 200 -6.42 6.41 -5.05
C ALA A 200 -5.81 6.34 -3.63
N LEU A 201 -6.02 7.36 -2.81
CA LEU A 201 -5.47 7.47 -1.45
C LEU A 201 -6.57 7.70 -0.41
N PRO A 202 -7.63 6.87 -0.35
CA PRO A 202 -8.71 7.04 0.62
C PRO A 202 -8.26 6.70 2.05
N GLY A 203 -8.86 7.38 3.03
CA GLY A 203 -8.69 7.09 4.46
C GLY A 203 -7.44 7.70 5.11
N SER A 204 -7.47 7.80 6.44
CA SER A 204 -6.41 8.44 7.24
C SER A 204 -5.06 7.73 7.15
N HIS A 205 -5.04 6.42 6.95
CA HIS A 205 -3.80 5.67 6.76
C HIS A 205 -3.06 6.09 5.47
N ASN A 206 -3.79 6.47 4.42
CA ASN A 206 -3.18 7.01 3.20
C ASN A 206 -2.74 8.47 3.36
N ALA A 207 -3.29 9.20 4.32
CA ALA A 207 -2.79 10.51 4.71
C ALA A 207 -1.32 10.43 5.20
N GLN A 208 -1.00 9.45 6.06
CA GLN A 208 0.40 9.20 6.47
C GLN A 208 1.27 8.79 5.29
N ASN A 209 0.78 7.92 4.40
CA ASN A 209 1.51 7.50 3.21
C ASN A 209 1.83 8.68 2.28
N ALA A 210 0.87 9.59 2.07
CA ALA A 210 1.06 10.79 1.27
C ALA A 210 2.05 11.78 1.93
N ALA A 211 1.96 11.98 3.25
CA ALA A 211 2.90 12.81 3.99
C ALA A 211 4.33 12.26 3.91
N ALA A 212 4.50 10.94 4.03
CA ALA A 212 5.80 10.28 3.91
C ALA A 212 6.37 10.38 2.49
N ALA A 213 5.54 10.17 1.46
CA ALA A 213 5.97 10.32 0.07
C ALA A 213 6.34 11.77 -0.26
N PHE A 214 5.57 12.74 0.24
CA PHE A 214 5.92 14.16 0.12
C PHE A 214 7.27 14.45 0.76
N ALA A 215 7.49 14.05 2.01
CA ALA A 215 8.74 14.30 2.73
C ALA A 215 9.96 13.66 2.01
N ALA A 216 9.84 12.41 1.57
CA ALA A 216 10.89 11.71 0.84
C ALA A 216 11.23 12.39 -0.50
N THR A 217 10.23 12.81 -1.26
CA THR A 217 10.45 13.47 -2.56
C THR A 217 10.90 14.93 -2.42
N ARG A 218 10.54 15.62 -1.32
CA ARG A 218 11.15 16.90 -0.95
C ARG A 218 12.64 16.76 -0.64
N ALA A 219 13.03 15.69 0.08
CA ALA A 219 14.44 15.39 0.37
C ALA A 219 15.26 15.11 -0.91
N VAL A 220 14.63 14.56 -1.96
CA VAL A 220 15.22 14.46 -3.31
C VAL A 220 15.44 15.83 -3.97
N GLY A 221 14.76 16.88 -3.48
CA GLY A 221 14.83 18.24 -4.03
C GLY A 221 13.73 18.58 -5.05
N LEU A 222 12.64 17.82 -5.10
CA LEU A 222 11.51 18.18 -5.97
C LEU A 222 10.79 19.43 -5.43
N ALA A 223 10.27 20.24 -6.35
CA ALA A 223 9.42 21.37 -6.02
C ALA A 223 8.02 20.90 -5.60
N MET A 224 7.36 21.61 -4.67
CA MET A 224 6.02 21.25 -4.19
C MET A 224 4.98 21.05 -5.29
N PRO A 225 4.90 21.88 -6.34
CA PRO A 225 3.96 21.63 -7.44
C PRO A 225 4.15 20.27 -8.11
N GLN A 226 5.39 19.83 -8.34
CA GLN A 226 5.69 18.52 -8.95
C GLN A 226 5.20 17.37 -8.06
N ILE A 227 5.42 17.49 -6.74
CA ILE A 227 4.99 16.48 -5.76
C ILE A 227 3.46 16.43 -5.69
N ARG A 228 2.80 17.59 -5.60
CA ARG A 228 1.35 17.69 -5.60
C ARG A 228 0.74 17.05 -6.84
N ASP A 229 1.24 17.39 -8.01
CA ASP A 229 0.71 16.88 -9.29
C ASP A 229 0.93 15.37 -9.40
N GLY A 230 2.06 14.84 -8.89
CA GLY A 230 2.30 13.41 -8.78
C GLY A 230 1.38 12.70 -7.77
N ILE A 231 1.06 13.30 -6.63
CA ILE A 231 0.08 12.73 -5.69
C ILE A 231 -1.31 12.69 -6.32
N HIS A 232 -1.72 13.75 -7.03
CA HIS A 232 -3.02 13.81 -7.70
C HIS A 232 -3.16 12.79 -8.83
N SER A 233 -2.10 12.58 -9.62
CA SER A 233 -2.10 11.67 -10.75
C SER A 233 -1.82 10.21 -10.37
N PHE A 234 -1.55 9.92 -9.08
CA PHE A 234 -1.26 8.56 -8.64
C PHE A 234 -2.45 7.64 -8.87
N PRO A 235 -2.30 6.58 -9.67
CA PRO A 235 -3.42 5.69 -10.00
C PRO A 235 -3.77 4.70 -8.88
N GLY A 236 -2.98 4.65 -7.81
CA GLY A 236 -3.06 3.60 -6.79
C GLY A 236 -2.26 2.35 -7.14
N LEU A 237 -2.41 1.33 -6.31
CA LEU A 237 -1.87 0.00 -6.57
C LEU A 237 -2.97 -0.90 -7.12
N PRO A 238 -2.70 -1.70 -8.16
CA PRO A 238 -3.64 -2.72 -8.61
C PRO A 238 -4.11 -3.59 -7.44
N HIS A 239 -5.39 -3.91 -7.42
CA HIS A 239 -6.03 -4.81 -6.45
C HIS A 239 -5.95 -4.37 -4.97
N ARG A 240 -5.56 -3.12 -4.70
CA ARG A 240 -5.52 -2.56 -3.33
C ARG A 240 -6.37 -1.29 -3.27
N GLN A 241 -7.63 -1.42 -2.86
CA GLN A 241 -8.63 -0.36 -2.88
C GLN A 241 -8.58 0.45 -4.19
N GLU A 242 -8.32 -0.26 -5.29
CA GLU A 242 -8.17 0.29 -6.64
C GLU A 242 -9.51 0.81 -7.15
N PRO A 243 -9.65 2.10 -7.44
CA PRO A 243 -10.83 2.63 -8.10
C PRO A 243 -10.84 2.18 -9.57
N VAL A 244 -11.68 1.20 -9.91
CA VAL A 244 -11.73 0.65 -11.28
C VAL A 244 -12.54 1.54 -12.20
N ALA A 245 -13.75 1.91 -11.80
CA ALA A 245 -14.62 2.80 -12.56
C ALA A 245 -15.71 3.41 -11.65
N ARG A 246 -16.38 4.45 -12.19
CA ARG A 246 -17.66 4.94 -11.68
C ARG A 246 -18.72 4.76 -12.79
N ILE A 247 -19.77 4.01 -12.52
CA ILE A 247 -20.84 3.70 -13.47
C ILE A 247 -22.17 4.11 -12.85
N ASN A 248 -22.93 4.98 -13.48
CA ASN A 248 -24.24 5.45 -13.00
C ASN A 248 -24.22 5.95 -11.53
N GLY A 249 -23.17 6.72 -11.18
CA GLY A 249 -23.00 7.22 -9.81
C GLY A 249 -22.37 6.24 -8.81
N VAL A 250 -22.32 4.94 -9.11
CA VAL A 250 -21.74 3.89 -8.27
C VAL A 250 -20.23 3.78 -8.48
N ALA A 251 -19.44 3.78 -7.40
CA ALA A 251 -18.02 3.50 -7.46
C ALA A 251 -17.73 2.00 -7.34
N PHE A 252 -16.84 1.47 -8.18
CA PHE A 252 -16.38 0.08 -8.16
C PHE A 252 -14.94 0.01 -7.70
N ILE A 253 -14.73 -0.62 -6.54
CA ILE A 253 -13.43 -0.68 -5.86
C ILE A 253 -12.93 -2.13 -5.81
N ASN A 254 -11.73 -2.35 -6.37
CA ASN A 254 -11.04 -3.63 -6.36
C ASN A 254 -10.01 -3.69 -5.22
N ASP A 255 -10.30 -4.51 -4.22
CA ASP A 255 -9.40 -4.75 -3.08
C ASP A 255 -9.09 -6.26 -2.94
N SER A 256 -8.89 -6.93 -4.08
CA SER A 256 -8.62 -8.37 -4.12
C SER A 256 -7.40 -8.79 -3.28
N LYS A 257 -6.45 -7.88 -3.03
CA LYS A 257 -5.29 -8.09 -2.15
C LYS A 257 -5.67 -8.23 -0.67
N ALA A 258 -6.88 -7.89 -0.27
CA ALA A 258 -7.39 -8.12 1.08
C ALA A 258 -7.68 -9.61 1.32
N THR A 259 -6.64 -10.40 1.54
CA THR A 259 -6.68 -11.85 1.73
C THR A 259 -6.93 -12.29 3.17
N ASN A 260 -7.35 -11.36 4.03
CA ASN A 260 -7.74 -11.62 5.43
C ASN A 260 -8.64 -10.50 5.96
N ALA A 261 -9.33 -10.74 7.08
CA ALA A 261 -10.23 -9.79 7.70
C ALA A 261 -9.56 -8.46 8.09
N ALA A 262 -8.33 -8.49 8.61
CA ALA A 262 -7.61 -7.27 9.01
C ALA A 262 -7.32 -6.32 7.83
N ALA A 263 -7.08 -6.87 6.64
CA ALA A 263 -6.93 -6.07 5.43
C ALA A 263 -8.28 -5.47 5.00
N THR A 264 -9.35 -6.28 4.97
CA THR A 264 -10.71 -5.84 4.61
C THR A 264 -11.26 -4.80 5.58
N ALA A 265 -10.93 -4.87 6.89
CA ALA A 265 -11.33 -3.84 7.87
C ALA A 265 -10.95 -2.42 7.43
N ARG A 266 -9.80 -2.25 6.78
CA ARG A 266 -9.34 -0.94 6.29
C ARG A 266 -10.19 -0.42 5.15
N ALA A 267 -10.58 -1.30 4.22
CA ALA A 267 -11.46 -0.93 3.13
C ALA A 267 -12.86 -0.59 3.65
N LEU A 268 -13.42 -1.40 4.55
CA LEU A 268 -14.71 -1.14 5.19
C LEU A 268 -14.73 0.17 6.00
N TYR A 269 -13.58 0.58 6.55
CA TYR A 269 -13.46 1.86 7.26
C TYR A 269 -13.53 3.07 6.32
N CYS A 270 -13.09 2.93 5.06
CA CYS A 270 -12.96 4.05 4.11
C CYS A 270 -14.27 4.43 3.43
N TYR A 271 -15.25 3.56 3.41
CA TYR A 271 -16.50 3.75 2.65
C TYR A 271 -17.73 3.59 3.54
N ASP A 272 -18.81 4.24 3.13
CA ASP A 272 -20.16 4.04 3.64
C ASP A 272 -21.06 3.53 2.50
N HIS A 273 -22.26 3.03 2.79
CA HIS A 273 -23.22 2.49 1.79
C HIS A 273 -22.60 1.38 0.91
N ILE A 274 -21.91 0.43 1.57
CA ILE A 274 -21.13 -0.60 0.88
C ILE A 274 -22.04 -1.75 0.42
N ILE A 275 -21.98 -2.08 -0.87
CA ILE A 275 -22.38 -3.38 -1.40
C ILE A 275 -21.11 -4.22 -1.48
N TRP A 276 -21.03 -5.22 -0.59
CA TRP A 276 -19.78 -5.95 -0.36
C TRP A 276 -19.74 -7.26 -1.12
N ILE A 277 -18.68 -7.50 -1.89
CA ILE A 277 -18.40 -8.83 -2.49
C ILE A 277 -17.24 -9.45 -1.71
N ALA A 278 -17.49 -10.63 -1.08
CA ALA A 278 -16.53 -11.27 -0.20
C ALA A 278 -16.53 -12.80 -0.35
N GLY A 279 -15.44 -13.43 0.10
CA GLY A 279 -15.29 -14.87 0.13
C GLY A 279 -14.09 -15.40 -0.64
N GLY A 280 -13.95 -16.71 -0.67
CA GLY A 280 -12.79 -17.45 -1.09
C GLY A 280 -12.33 -18.40 0.00
N GLN A 281 -11.04 -18.71 0.14
CA GLN A 281 -10.50 -19.55 1.19
C GLN A 281 -10.21 -18.74 2.45
N ALA A 282 -11.04 -18.90 3.50
CA ALA A 282 -10.92 -18.15 4.74
C ALA A 282 -9.66 -18.56 5.53
N LYS A 283 -9.11 -17.58 6.28
CA LYS A 283 -8.13 -17.83 7.34
C LYS A 283 -8.85 -18.09 8.67
N GLU A 284 -8.08 -18.59 9.65
CA GLU A 284 -8.58 -18.78 11.02
C GLU A 284 -9.21 -17.48 11.56
N GLY A 285 -10.35 -17.61 12.23
CA GLY A 285 -11.13 -16.49 12.77
C GLY A 285 -12.10 -15.81 11.78
N GLY A 286 -12.13 -16.23 10.52
CA GLY A 286 -13.14 -15.75 9.55
C GLY A 286 -13.25 -14.22 9.49
N ILE A 287 -14.50 -13.71 9.61
CA ILE A 287 -14.83 -12.27 9.55
C ILE A 287 -15.42 -11.71 10.86
N GLU A 288 -15.35 -12.41 11.98
CA GLU A 288 -15.90 -11.97 13.26
C GLU A 288 -15.33 -10.62 13.71
N SER A 289 -14.03 -10.38 13.46
CA SER A 289 -13.34 -9.13 13.77
C SER A 289 -13.84 -7.92 12.99
N LEU A 290 -14.61 -8.13 11.91
CA LEU A 290 -15.21 -7.08 11.09
C LEU A 290 -16.55 -6.55 11.64
N THR A 291 -17.09 -7.16 12.69
CA THR A 291 -18.38 -6.75 13.30
C THR A 291 -18.52 -5.23 13.54
N PRO A 292 -17.50 -4.48 13.98
CA PRO A 292 -17.61 -3.03 14.16
C PRO A 292 -17.94 -2.24 12.88
N TYR A 293 -17.71 -2.83 11.70
CA TYR A 293 -17.92 -2.19 10.40
C TYR A 293 -19.20 -2.63 9.70
N PHE A 294 -19.92 -3.63 10.22
CA PHE A 294 -21.10 -4.19 9.57
C PHE A 294 -22.21 -3.14 9.33
N GLY A 295 -22.33 -2.13 10.20
CA GLY A 295 -23.30 -1.04 10.00
C GLY A 295 -23.07 -0.18 8.74
N ARG A 296 -21.91 -0.30 8.08
CA ARG A 296 -21.59 0.39 6.82
C ARG A 296 -21.99 -0.44 5.58
N ILE A 297 -22.27 -1.75 5.78
CA ILE A 297 -22.59 -2.69 4.70
C ILE A 297 -24.09 -2.74 4.53
N ARG A 298 -24.55 -2.43 3.33
CA ARG A 298 -25.98 -2.53 2.95
C ARG A 298 -26.37 -3.95 2.59
N HIS A 299 -25.47 -4.66 1.90
CA HIS A 299 -25.66 -6.05 1.49
C HIS A 299 -24.33 -6.72 1.21
N ALA A 300 -24.25 -8.04 1.40
CA ALA A 300 -23.07 -8.84 1.09
C ALA A 300 -23.38 -9.91 0.03
N PHE A 301 -22.58 -10.00 -1.02
CA PHE A 301 -22.59 -11.09 -2.00
C PHE A 301 -21.39 -11.99 -1.73
N LEU A 302 -21.66 -13.27 -1.42
CA LEU A 302 -20.67 -14.19 -0.88
C LEU A 302 -20.35 -15.29 -1.88
N ILE A 303 -19.04 -15.53 -2.10
CA ILE A 303 -18.52 -16.49 -3.07
C ILE A 303 -17.52 -17.46 -2.42
N GLY A 304 -17.26 -18.59 -3.07
CA GLY A 304 -16.19 -19.54 -2.73
C GLY A 304 -16.42 -20.31 -1.42
N GLU A 305 -15.37 -21.00 -0.95
CA GLU A 305 -15.44 -21.94 0.17
C GLU A 305 -15.95 -21.32 1.48
N ALA A 306 -15.68 -20.04 1.72
CA ALA A 306 -16.08 -19.35 2.95
C ALA A 306 -17.51 -18.83 2.95
N ALA A 307 -18.24 -18.88 1.84
CA ALA A 307 -19.54 -18.22 1.67
C ALA A 307 -20.56 -18.59 2.77
N ASP A 308 -20.73 -19.88 3.07
CA ASP A 308 -21.64 -20.36 4.11
C ASP A 308 -21.21 -19.92 5.53
N ALA A 309 -19.92 -19.91 5.81
CA ALA A 309 -19.40 -19.49 7.11
C ALA A 309 -19.61 -17.99 7.32
N PHE A 310 -19.34 -17.18 6.28
CA PHE A 310 -19.57 -15.74 6.31
C PHE A 310 -21.05 -15.39 6.43
N SER A 311 -21.92 -16.09 5.71
CA SER A 311 -23.37 -15.93 5.82
C SER A 311 -23.86 -16.14 7.26
N ARG A 312 -23.36 -17.17 7.95
CA ARG A 312 -23.68 -17.40 9.38
C ARG A 312 -23.20 -16.27 10.28
N THR A 313 -22.00 -15.72 10.05
CA THR A 313 -21.46 -14.61 10.84
C THR A 313 -22.23 -13.31 10.64
N LEU A 314 -22.75 -13.09 9.42
CA LEU A 314 -23.55 -11.92 9.05
C LEU A 314 -25.01 -12.02 9.48
N GLN A 315 -25.52 -13.22 9.77
CA GLN A 315 -26.95 -13.47 10.08
C GLN A 315 -27.47 -12.52 11.16
N GLY A 316 -28.57 -11.82 10.84
CA GLY A 316 -29.21 -10.84 11.71
C GLY A 316 -28.46 -9.51 11.88
N LYS A 317 -27.37 -9.30 11.13
CA LYS A 317 -26.57 -8.07 11.15
C LYS A 317 -26.46 -7.41 9.78
N VAL A 318 -26.26 -8.21 8.73
CA VAL A 318 -26.15 -7.78 7.33
C VAL A 318 -26.85 -8.81 6.45
N ASP A 319 -27.69 -8.36 5.54
CA ASP A 319 -28.32 -9.23 4.56
C ASP A 319 -27.25 -9.74 3.58
N ALA A 320 -27.32 -11.05 3.27
CA ALA A 320 -26.33 -11.68 2.42
C ALA A 320 -26.96 -12.61 1.39
N THR A 321 -26.38 -12.64 0.19
CA THR A 321 -26.73 -13.56 -0.90
C THR A 321 -25.55 -14.46 -1.20
N LEU A 322 -25.77 -15.78 -1.19
CA LEU A 322 -24.78 -16.76 -1.66
C LEU A 322 -24.78 -16.78 -3.19
N CYS A 323 -23.60 -16.70 -3.78
CA CYS A 323 -23.41 -16.71 -5.21
C CYS A 323 -22.47 -17.85 -5.62
N ASP A 324 -22.71 -18.44 -6.79
CA ASP A 324 -21.91 -19.55 -7.31
C ASP A 324 -20.50 -19.07 -7.70
N ASP A 325 -20.40 -17.85 -8.25
CA ASP A 325 -19.15 -17.29 -8.76
C ASP A 325 -19.10 -15.75 -8.65
N LEU A 326 -17.97 -15.19 -9.07
CA LEU A 326 -17.73 -13.74 -9.07
C LEU A 326 -18.64 -13.00 -10.06
N GLU A 327 -18.99 -13.61 -11.21
CA GLU A 327 -19.87 -12.99 -12.21
C GLU A 327 -21.27 -12.78 -11.67
N GLY A 328 -21.84 -13.79 -11.00
CA GLY A 328 -23.14 -13.71 -10.32
C GLY A 328 -23.14 -12.71 -9.18
N ALA A 329 -22.09 -12.71 -8.35
CA ALA A 329 -21.94 -11.76 -7.26
C ALA A 329 -21.83 -10.31 -7.77
N PHE A 330 -21.05 -10.08 -8.84
CA PHE A 330 -20.92 -8.78 -9.48
C PHE A 330 -22.24 -8.31 -10.09
N ALA A 331 -22.98 -9.18 -10.77
CA ALA A 331 -24.25 -8.83 -11.40
C ALA A 331 -25.27 -8.38 -10.35
N GLY A 332 -25.44 -9.14 -9.24
CA GLY A 332 -26.32 -8.77 -8.15
C GLY A 332 -25.88 -7.47 -7.44
N ALA A 333 -24.59 -7.32 -7.19
CA ALA A 333 -24.05 -6.12 -6.56
C ALA A 333 -24.25 -4.87 -7.45
N TYR A 334 -24.03 -4.99 -8.76
CA TYR A 334 -24.25 -3.93 -9.72
C TYR A 334 -25.72 -3.48 -9.75
N GLU A 335 -26.66 -4.43 -9.89
CA GLU A 335 -28.10 -4.16 -9.95
C GLU A 335 -28.56 -3.45 -8.67
N MET A 336 -28.22 -3.98 -7.50
CA MET A 336 -28.58 -3.40 -6.22
C MET A 336 -28.03 -1.99 -6.04
N ALA A 337 -26.73 -1.78 -6.34
CA ALA A 337 -26.10 -0.49 -6.19
C ALA A 337 -26.67 0.57 -7.15
N THR A 338 -27.04 0.15 -8.38
CA THR A 338 -27.65 1.05 -9.37
C THR A 338 -29.06 1.48 -8.95
N VAL A 339 -29.85 0.59 -8.37
CA VAL A 339 -31.19 0.92 -7.83
C VAL A 339 -31.02 1.92 -6.68
N GLN A 340 -30.13 1.67 -5.73
CA GLN A 340 -29.90 2.57 -4.60
C GLN A 340 -29.41 3.95 -5.06
N ALA A 341 -28.53 4.02 -6.06
CA ALA A 341 -28.06 5.30 -6.60
C ALA A 341 -29.17 6.09 -7.30
N ALA A 342 -30.18 5.42 -7.85
CA ALA A 342 -31.34 6.07 -8.48
C ALA A 342 -32.34 6.61 -7.44
N ASP A 343 -32.47 5.93 -6.29
CA ASP A 343 -33.39 6.30 -5.23
C ASP A 343 -32.86 7.44 -4.32
N GLU A 344 -31.53 7.61 -4.26
CA GLU A 344 -30.88 8.68 -3.48
C GLU A 344 -30.14 9.68 -4.40
N PRO A 345 -30.84 10.51 -5.21
CA PRO A 345 -30.17 11.50 -6.05
C PRO A 345 -29.52 12.58 -5.18
N GLU A 346 -28.20 12.71 -5.28
CA GLU A 346 -27.31 13.82 -4.83
C GLU A 346 -27.83 14.76 -3.72
N ALA A 347 -28.35 14.22 -2.62
CA ALA A 347 -28.97 15.04 -1.57
C ALA A 347 -27.99 15.85 -0.74
N SER A 348 -26.66 15.57 -0.75
CA SER A 348 -25.72 16.24 0.15
C SER A 348 -24.49 16.88 -0.51
N GLY A 349 -24.24 16.61 -1.79
CA GLY A 349 -23.04 17.14 -2.49
C GLY A 349 -21.72 16.58 -1.96
N LYS A 350 -21.75 15.61 -1.03
CA LYS A 350 -20.55 14.92 -0.54
C LYS A 350 -20.35 13.62 -1.33
N ALA A 351 -19.16 13.46 -1.90
CA ALA A 351 -18.75 12.24 -2.59
C ALA A 351 -18.82 10.98 -1.69
N SER A 352 -18.96 11.14 -0.38
CA SER A 352 -19.07 10.06 0.62
C SER A 352 -20.41 9.33 0.62
N ASP A 353 -21.47 9.89 0.01
CA ASP A 353 -22.83 9.34 0.14
C ASP A 353 -23.24 8.44 -1.04
N ALA A 354 -22.39 8.33 -2.07
CA ALA A 354 -22.62 7.46 -3.21
C ALA A 354 -22.41 5.98 -2.85
N PRO A 355 -23.27 5.05 -3.33
CA PRO A 355 -23.07 3.63 -3.10
C PRO A 355 -21.75 3.13 -3.71
N VAL A 356 -21.10 2.21 -3.02
CA VAL A 356 -19.82 1.63 -3.40
C VAL A 356 -19.97 0.11 -3.54
N VAL A 357 -19.65 -0.44 -4.70
CA VAL A 357 -19.43 -1.87 -4.87
C VAL A 357 -17.97 -2.15 -4.50
N LEU A 358 -17.77 -2.74 -3.32
CA LEU A 358 -16.46 -3.05 -2.75
C LEU A 358 -16.17 -4.55 -2.89
N PHE A 359 -15.21 -4.89 -3.73
CA PHE A 359 -14.65 -6.23 -3.81
C PHE A 359 -13.45 -6.34 -2.88
N SER A 360 -13.68 -6.75 -1.63
CA SER A 360 -12.65 -6.94 -0.59
C SER A 360 -12.88 -8.29 0.11
N PRO A 361 -12.27 -9.36 -0.43
CA PRO A 361 -12.68 -10.75 -0.18
C PRO A 361 -12.52 -11.26 1.25
N ALA A 362 -11.63 -10.69 2.07
CA ALA A 362 -11.23 -11.19 3.40
C ALA A 362 -10.65 -12.62 3.39
N CYS A 363 -10.37 -13.17 2.23
CA CYS A 363 -9.99 -14.56 1.96
C CYS A 363 -8.81 -14.65 0.99
N ALA A 364 -8.00 -15.70 1.10
CA ALA A 364 -7.13 -16.13 0.02
C ALA A 364 -7.98 -16.55 -1.20
N SER A 365 -7.34 -16.60 -2.39
CA SER A 365 -8.03 -16.83 -3.67
C SER A 365 -7.89 -18.25 -4.20
N PHE A 366 -7.14 -19.11 -3.51
CA PHE A 366 -6.67 -20.40 -4.04
C PHE A 366 -7.77 -21.47 -4.25
N ASP A 367 -8.99 -21.20 -3.81
CA ASP A 367 -10.17 -22.05 -4.09
C ASP A 367 -10.70 -21.89 -5.52
N GLN A 368 -10.50 -20.71 -6.14
CA GLN A 368 -11.06 -20.40 -7.47
C GLN A 368 -10.02 -19.78 -8.43
N TRP A 369 -8.93 -19.19 -7.94
CA TRP A 369 -7.89 -18.53 -8.75
C TRP A 369 -6.49 -18.91 -8.27
N ARG A 370 -5.51 -18.84 -9.19
CA ARG A 370 -4.10 -19.12 -8.87
C ARG A 370 -3.49 -18.16 -7.84
N ASP A 371 -3.93 -16.91 -7.83
CA ASP A 371 -3.45 -15.84 -6.96
C ASP A 371 -4.51 -14.72 -6.83
N PHE A 372 -4.26 -13.74 -5.96
CA PHE A 372 -5.17 -12.63 -5.75
C PHE A 372 -5.17 -11.65 -6.93
N GLU A 373 -4.10 -11.59 -7.70
CA GLU A 373 -3.96 -10.80 -8.92
C GLU A 373 -4.97 -11.29 -9.97
N ALA A 374 -4.95 -12.57 -10.28
CA ALA A 374 -5.90 -13.17 -11.23
C ALA A 374 -7.36 -12.95 -10.82
N ARG A 375 -7.65 -13.06 -9.51
CA ARG A 375 -8.98 -12.76 -8.96
C ARG A 375 -9.35 -11.29 -9.13
N GLY A 376 -8.43 -10.39 -8.88
CA GLY A 376 -8.64 -8.95 -9.04
C GLY A 376 -8.78 -8.51 -10.49
N ASP A 377 -8.02 -9.14 -11.41
CA ASP A 377 -8.14 -8.92 -12.84
C ASP A 377 -9.51 -9.38 -13.37
N ALA A 378 -10.03 -10.51 -12.87
CA ALA A 378 -11.37 -10.98 -13.21
C ALA A 378 -12.44 -9.95 -12.80
N PHE A 379 -12.36 -9.38 -11.58
CA PHE A 379 -13.28 -8.32 -11.16
C PHE A 379 -13.15 -7.07 -12.03
N ARG A 380 -11.93 -6.62 -12.32
CA ARG A 380 -11.67 -5.47 -13.19
C ARG A 380 -12.28 -5.67 -14.57
N ALA A 381 -12.12 -6.86 -15.15
CA ALA A 381 -12.68 -7.18 -16.46
C ALA A 381 -14.22 -7.11 -16.48
N LEU A 382 -14.90 -7.56 -15.43
CA LEU A 382 -16.35 -7.45 -15.29
C LEU A 382 -16.80 -5.99 -15.23
N VAL A 383 -16.10 -5.16 -14.43
CA VAL A 383 -16.38 -3.72 -14.34
C VAL A 383 -16.19 -3.04 -15.68
N HIS A 384 -15.07 -3.26 -16.37
CA HIS A 384 -14.77 -2.66 -17.67
C HIS A 384 -15.79 -3.07 -18.74
N LYS A 385 -16.12 -4.37 -18.82
CA LYS A 385 -17.17 -4.87 -19.70
C LYS A 385 -18.50 -4.15 -19.47
N ARG A 386 -18.84 -3.91 -18.21
CA ARG A 386 -20.09 -3.23 -17.84
C ARG A 386 -20.05 -1.73 -18.12
N ALA A 387 -18.89 -1.09 -18.00
CA ALA A 387 -18.68 0.32 -18.30
C ALA A 387 -18.61 0.61 -19.81
N GLY A 388 -18.56 -0.40 -20.68
CA GLY A 388 -18.33 -0.23 -22.12
C GLY A 388 -16.91 0.27 -22.42
N ILE A 389 -15.96 -0.01 -21.53
CA ILE A 389 -14.55 0.31 -21.74
C ILE A 389 -13.94 -0.86 -22.50
N ASP A 390 -13.57 -0.65 -23.78
CA ASP A 390 -12.81 -1.63 -24.57
C ASP A 390 -11.44 -1.83 -23.93
N VAL A 391 -11.28 -2.94 -23.24
CA VAL A 391 -9.98 -3.38 -22.76
C VAL A 391 -9.22 -3.99 -23.92
N ASN A 392 -8.59 -3.16 -24.74
CA ASN A 392 -7.44 -3.64 -25.49
C ASN A 392 -6.40 -4.04 -24.45
N LEU A 393 -5.97 -5.30 -24.48
CA LEU A 393 -5.02 -5.95 -23.58
C LEU A 393 -3.59 -5.33 -23.58
N ALA A 394 -3.49 -4.02 -23.76
CA ALA A 394 -2.24 -3.26 -23.87
C ALA A 394 -1.83 -2.50 -22.60
N ASP A 395 -2.68 -2.42 -21.57
CA ASP A 395 -2.36 -1.72 -20.31
C ASP A 395 -2.12 -2.67 -19.12
N GLY A 396 -1.40 -3.76 -19.37
CA GLY A 396 -0.50 -4.29 -18.34
C GLY A 396 0.64 -3.28 -18.13
N PRO A 397 1.32 -3.21 -16.95
CA PRO A 397 2.49 -2.38 -16.81
C PRO A 397 3.40 -2.66 -17.99
N ALA A 398 3.74 -1.60 -18.75
CA ALA A 398 4.55 -1.71 -19.96
C ALA A 398 5.78 -2.59 -19.62
N PRO A 399 6.06 -3.66 -20.40
CA PRO A 399 7.31 -4.36 -20.25
C PRO A 399 8.41 -3.32 -20.46
N GLY A 400 9.30 -3.20 -19.48
CA GLY A 400 10.43 -2.29 -19.58
C GLY A 400 11.13 -2.48 -20.92
N PRO A 401 11.66 -1.44 -21.57
CA PRO A 401 12.27 -1.53 -22.89
C PRO A 401 13.47 -2.46 -22.83
N GLY A 402 13.33 -3.71 -23.27
CA GLY A 402 14.47 -4.64 -23.25
C GLY A 402 14.23 -6.11 -23.55
N SER A 403 13.11 -6.54 -24.14
CA SER A 403 13.02 -7.89 -24.71
C SER A 403 13.14 -7.81 -26.24
N LYS A 404 14.37 -7.78 -26.77
CA LYS A 404 14.62 -8.17 -28.15
C LYS A 404 14.46 -9.68 -28.24
N GLU A 405 13.41 -10.13 -28.94
CA GLU A 405 13.32 -11.49 -29.45
C GLU A 405 14.59 -11.83 -30.22
N THR A 406 15.32 -12.81 -29.76
CA THR A 406 16.26 -13.58 -30.58
C THR A 406 15.50 -14.79 -31.09
N THR A 407 15.04 -14.74 -32.31
CA THR A 407 14.55 -15.89 -33.10
C THR A 407 15.75 -16.60 -33.74
N PRO A 408 15.65 -17.90 -34.08
CA PRO A 408 16.60 -18.97 -33.90
C PRO A 408 17.85 -18.91 -34.74
#